data_c413d416e43d595185a4f31d7c90807a
#
_entry.id   c413d416e43d595185a4f31d7c90807a
#
_cell.length_a   1.000
_cell.length_b   1.000
_cell.length_c   1.000
_cell.angle_alpha   90.00
_cell.angle_beta   90.00
_cell.angle_gamma   90.00
#
_symmetry.space_group_name_H-M   'P 1'
#
loop_
_entity.id
_entity.type
_entity.pdbx_description
1 polymer ?
#
loop_
_entity_poly.entity_id
_entity_poly.type
_entity_poly.pdbx_seq_one_letter_code
_entity_poly.pdbx_strand_id
1 'polypeptide(L)'
;VSIAENEGRYQEMSRGASMGRSYGLEINEISIDEVKEKYPLLDTKHVKGAWFLPQDGQINPVDITMCLAKEARRMGANIIENNKVISIEQEGDKVTKVITELGDITCDKIVISAGMWSREVGKMCGVNIPLHACEHFYAVTEYSEDIPKNLPILRNPDAYIYVKEDAGKLLIGAFEKKAKPWGMNGIPEDFEFDSLPNDLDHFGPILMEAMDRLPILNELGIKTYFNGPESFTPDDRYYLGKVPYKENIFVSTGFNSIGIQSAGGVGKVMADWIINDKSKIDLWDVDVARVLDFQDDDEYLRERSSETLGLLYAVHWPYYQFETSRNKIKSPLYGLSLIHISEPTRPRS
;
A
#
# COMPACT_ATOMS: atom_id res chain seq x y z
N VAL A 1 18.09 -3.95 -4.19
CA VAL A 1 18.98 -2.97 -3.53
C VAL A 1 18.16 -1.81 -3.03
N SER A 2 18.29 -1.47 -1.75
CA SER A 2 17.68 -0.28 -1.15
C SER A 2 18.77 0.69 -0.72
N ILE A 3 18.62 1.97 -1.02
CA ILE A 3 19.65 2.98 -0.75
C ILE A 3 19.14 4.10 0.16
N ALA A 4 20.05 4.65 0.97
CA ALA A 4 19.86 5.83 1.80
C ALA A 4 20.73 6.98 1.27
N GLU A 5 20.18 8.19 1.15
CA GLU A 5 20.89 9.39 0.70
C GLU A 5 21.18 10.37 1.84
N ASN A 6 20.62 10.14 3.02
CA ASN A 6 20.85 10.96 4.21
C ASN A 6 20.95 10.12 5.48
N GLU A 7 21.41 10.74 6.56
CA GLU A 7 21.67 10.07 7.84
C GLU A 7 20.39 9.51 8.48
N GLY A 8 19.28 10.24 8.40
CA GLY A 8 18.01 9.79 8.96
C GLY A 8 17.50 8.53 8.28
N ARG A 9 17.59 8.47 6.95
CA ARG A 9 17.25 7.28 6.17
C ARG A 9 18.20 6.13 6.45
N TYR A 10 19.48 6.41 6.58
CA TYR A 10 20.46 5.38 6.96
C TYR A 10 20.11 4.72 8.29
N GLN A 11 19.79 5.52 9.31
CA GLN A 11 19.38 5.02 10.62
C GLN A 11 18.07 4.21 10.55
N GLU A 12 17.07 4.68 9.80
CA GLU A 12 15.82 3.96 9.61
C GLU A 12 16.05 2.61 8.95
N MET A 13 16.78 2.57 7.83
CA MET A 13 17.08 1.33 7.12
C MET A 13 17.91 0.36 7.94
N SER A 14 18.87 0.85 8.71
CA SER A 14 19.67 0.03 9.65
C SER A 14 18.79 -0.64 10.70
N ARG A 15 17.81 0.11 11.26
CA ARG A 15 16.84 -0.47 12.21
C ARG A 15 15.93 -1.49 11.53
N GLY A 16 15.42 -1.17 10.33
CA GLY A 16 14.59 -2.07 9.54
C GLY A 16 15.34 -3.36 9.19
N ALA A 17 16.60 -3.26 8.78
CA ALA A 17 17.45 -4.41 8.50
C ALA A 17 17.69 -5.27 9.75
N SER A 18 17.92 -4.65 10.90
CA SER A 18 18.09 -5.38 12.18
C SER A 18 16.81 -6.12 12.57
N MET A 19 15.66 -5.48 12.41
CA MET A 19 14.36 -6.11 12.64
C MET A 19 14.10 -7.26 11.66
N GLY A 20 14.35 -7.06 10.36
CA GLY A 20 14.18 -8.11 9.36
C GLY A 20 15.05 -9.34 9.64
N ARG A 21 16.30 -9.13 10.04
CA ARG A 21 17.19 -10.23 10.46
C ARG A 21 16.66 -10.97 11.68
N SER A 22 15.99 -10.31 12.62
CA SER A 22 15.37 -10.99 13.77
C SER A 22 14.20 -11.92 13.36
N TYR A 23 13.61 -11.68 12.21
CA TYR A 23 12.61 -12.56 11.59
C TYR A 23 13.20 -13.62 10.64
N GLY A 24 14.54 -13.71 10.58
CA GLY A 24 15.22 -14.72 9.76
C GLY A 24 15.47 -14.30 8.31
N LEU A 25 15.29 -13.04 7.96
CA LEU A 25 15.62 -12.52 6.63
C LEU A 25 17.10 -12.27 6.50
N GLU A 26 17.68 -12.61 5.37
CA GLU A 26 19.02 -12.22 4.99
C GLU A 26 19.01 -10.79 4.43
N ILE A 27 19.56 -9.85 5.21
CA ILE A 27 19.66 -8.43 4.82
C ILE A 27 21.08 -7.97 5.09
N ASN A 28 21.83 -7.70 4.04
CA ASN A 28 23.23 -7.33 4.08
C ASN A 28 23.39 -5.83 3.81
N GLU A 29 24.08 -5.12 4.67
CA GLU A 29 24.61 -3.80 4.33
C GLU A 29 25.76 -4.01 3.36
N ILE A 30 25.78 -3.26 2.25
CA ILE A 30 26.76 -3.39 1.17
C ILE A 30 27.49 -2.08 0.94
N SER A 31 28.74 -2.19 0.49
CA SER A 31 29.59 -1.05 0.16
C SER A 31 29.13 -0.36 -1.14
N ILE A 32 29.63 0.85 -1.37
CA ILE A 32 29.38 1.61 -2.62
C ILE A 32 29.90 0.86 -3.84
N ASP A 33 31.02 0.16 -3.72
CA ASP A 33 31.57 -0.62 -4.83
C ASP A 33 30.68 -1.84 -5.15
N GLU A 34 30.15 -2.51 -4.14
CA GLU A 34 29.16 -3.57 -4.34
C GLU A 34 27.84 -3.03 -4.92
N VAL A 35 27.43 -1.81 -4.58
CA VAL A 35 26.28 -1.16 -5.23
C VAL A 35 26.53 -0.98 -6.72
N LYS A 36 27.71 -0.46 -7.12
CA LYS A 36 28.06 -0.28 -8.54
C LYS A 36 28.11 -1.61 -9.30
N GLU A 37 28.59 -2.67 -8.65
CA GLU A 37 28.60 -4.01 -9.24
C GLU A 37 27.19 -4.54 -9.45
N LYS A 38 26.31 -4.43 -8.45
CA LYS A 38 24.94 -4.97 -8.50
C LYS A 38 23.99 -4.11 -9.32
N TYR A 39 24.21 -2.80 -9.35
CA TYR A 39 23.35 -1.85 -10.07
C TYR A 39 24.19 -0.80 -10.82
N PRO A 40 24.84 -1.21 -11.93
CA PRO A 40 25.81 -0.35 -12.65
C PRO A 40 25.19 0.91 -13.28
N LEU A 41 23.88 0.97 -13.40
CA LEU A 41 23.15 2.15 -13.93
C LEU A 41 23.02 3.29 -12.91
N LEU A 42 23.25 3.01 -11.61
CA LEU A 42 23.06 3.99 -10.53
C LEU A 42 24.26 4.92 -10.39
N ASP A 43 24.02 6.23 -10.45
CA ASP A 43 24.99 7.23 -9.97
C ASP A 43 25.02 7.18 -8.43
N THR A 44 26.14 6.78 -7.89
CA THR A 44 26.31 6.58 -6.46
C THR A 44 26.68 7.83 -5.68
N LYS A 45 26.72 9.03 -6.33
CA LYS A 45 27.15 10.29 -5.68
C LYS A 45 26.32 10.69 -4.46
N HIS A 46 25.03 10.29 -4.41
CA HIS A 46 24.12 10.57 -3.30
C HIS A 46 24.07 9.47 -2.25
N VAL A 47 24.61 8.26 -2.54
CA VAL A 47 24.45 7.09 -1.68
C VAL A 47 25.32 7.22 -0.43
N LYS A 48 24.70 7.19 0.73
CA LYS A 48 25.34 7.13 2.06
C LYS A 48 25.38 5.73 2.64
N GLY A 49 24.42 4.90 2.28
CA GLY A 49 24.34 3.52 2.70
C GLY A 49 23.42 2.72 1.79
N ALA A 50 23.64 1.41 1.75
CA ALA A 50 22.85 0.53 0.91
C ALA A 50 22.67 -0.84 1.56
N TRP A 51 21.53 -1.47 1.30
CA TRP A 51 21.19 -2.81 1.77
C TRP A 51 20.76 -3.68 0.60
N PHE A 52 21.23 -4.91 0.63
CA PHE A 52 20.88 -5.93 -0.34
C PHE A 52 20.15 -7.09 0.34
N LEU A 53 19.04 -7.49 -0.24
CA LEU A 53 18.24 -8.63 0.17
C LEU A 53 18.36 -9.71 -0.91
N PRO A 54 19.22 -10.74 -0.70
CA PRO A 54 19.47 -11.75 -1.73
C PRO A 54 18.27 -12.61 -2.10
N GLN A 55 17.34 -12.77 -1.16
CA GLN A 55 16.13 -13.56 -1.30
C GLN A 55 14.94 -12.76 -1.84
N ASP A 56 15.10 -11.44 -2.03
CA ASP A 56 14.08 -10.60 -2.63
C ASP A 56 14.04 -10.83 -4.14
N GLY A 57 12.93 -10.45 -4.78
CA GLY A 57 12.73 -10.68 -6.20
C GLY A 57 11.67 -9.77 -6.79
N GLN A 58 11.41 -10.01 -8.04
CA GLN A 58 10.34 -9.34 -8.79
C GLN A 58 9.38 -10.38 -9.35
N ILE A 59 8.12 -9.99 -9.48
CA ILE A 59 7.08 -10.85 -10.00
C ILE A 59 6.17 -10.07 -10.93
N ASN A 60 5.59 -10.78 -11.92
CA ASN A 60 4.51 -10.22 -12.71
C ASN A 60 3.20 -10.33 -11.91
N PRO A 61 2.46 -9.23 -11.68
CA PRO A 61 1.23 -9.24 -10.89
C PRO A 61 0.13 -10.15 -11.46
N VAL A 62 0.01 -10.18 -12.78
CA VAL A 62 -0.99 -11.03 -13.46
C VAL A 62 -0.63 -12.50 -13.27
N ASP A 63 0.62 -12.87 -13.51
CA ASP A 63 1.07 -14.26 -13.44
C ASP A 63 0.90 -14.85 -12.03
N ILE A 64 1.27 -14.10 -10.98
CA ILE A 64 1.10 -14.59 -9.60
C ILE A 64 -0.37 -14.73 -9.23
N THR A 65 -1.21 -13.77 -9.64
CA THR A 65 -2.66 -13.84 -9.38
C THR A 65 -3.28 -15.04 -10.08
N MET A 66 -2.95 -15.26 -11.34
CA MET A 66 -3.43 -16.41 -12.13
C MET A 66 -2.91 -17.73 -11.57
N CYS A 67 -1.66 -17.77 -11.09
CA CYS A 67 -1.08 -18.95 -10.47
C CYS A 67 -1.84 -19.33 -9.19
N LEU A 68 -2.07 -18.35 -8.31
CA LEU A 68 -2.83 -18.56 -7.07
C LEU A 68 -4.28 -18.98 -7.35
N ALA A 69 -4.94 -18.33 -8.31
CA ALA A 69 -6.31 -18.67 -8.71
C ALA A 69 -6.40 -20.10 -9.29
N LYS A 70 -5.44 -20.47 -10.15
CA LYS A 70 -5.37 -21.84 -10.71
C LYS A 70 -5.21 -22.88 -9.63
N GLU A 71 -4.33 -22.62 -8.66
CA GLU A 71 -4.12 -23.58 -7.56
C GLU A 71 -5.33 -23.65 -6.64
N ALA A 72 -5.96 -22.54 -6.31
CA ALA A 72 -7.20 -22.52 -5.54
C ALA A 72 -8.31 -23.34 -6.22
N ARG A 73 -8.50 -23.17 -7.54
CA ARG A 73 -9.44 -24.01 -8.33
C ARG A 73 -9.09 -25.49 -8.28
N ARG A 74 -7.80 -25.84 -8.39
CA ARG A 74 -7.32 -27.22 -8.27
C ARG A 74 -7.64 -27.84 -6.92
N MET A 75 -7.65 -27.02 -5.87
CA MET A 75 -8.00 -27.43 -4.50
C MET A 75 -9.51 -27.40 -4.21
N GLY A 76 -10.34 -27.09 -5.20
CA GLY A 76 -11.79 -27.13 -5.11
C GLY A 76 -12.48 -25.78 -4.85
N ALA A 77 -11.77 -24.67 -4.88
CA ALA A 77 -12.39 -23.36 -4.79
C ALA A 77 -13.10 -22.99 -6.12
N ASN A 78 -14.32 -22.45 -6.01
CA ASN A 78 -15.02 -21.87 -7.13
C ASN A 78 -14.64 -20.39 -7.26
N ILE A 79 -14.11 -20.00 -8.42
CA ILE A 79 -13.85 -18.60 -8.76
C ILE A 79 -14.79 -18.23 -9.91
N ILE A 80 -15.70 -17.33 -9.64
CA ILE A 80 -16.75 -16.88 -10.59
C ILE A 80 -16.36 -15.47 -11.01
N GLU A 81 -16.00 -15.30 -12.26
CA GLU A 81 -15.65 -14.04 -12.88
C GLU A 81 -16.87 -13.40 -13.54
N ASN A 82 -16.82 -12.09 -13.82
CA ASN A 82 -17.93 -11.34 -14.43
C ASN A 82 -19.25 -11.50 -13.66
N ASN A 83 -19.17 -11.41 -12.34
CA ASN A 83 -20.31 -11.60 -11.45
C ASN A 83 -20.32 -10.53 -10.35
N LYS A 84 -20.90 -9.38 -10.62
CA LYS A 84 -20.97 -8.26 -9.69
C LYS A 84 -21.82 -8.61 -8.47
N VAL A 85 -21.34 -8.26 -7.27
CA VAL A 85 -22.13 -8.28 -6.04
C VAL A 85 -23.06 -7.07 -6.04
N ILE A 86 -24.38 -7.33 -5.92
CA ILE A 86 -25.42 -6.30 -5.93
C ILE A 86 -25.79 -5.89 -4.51
N SER A 87 -25.96 -6.87 -3.61
CA SER A 87 -26.31 -6.63 -2.21
C SER A 87 -25.93 -7.82 -1.34
N ILE A 88 -25.98 -7.60 -0.02
CA ILE A 88 -25.67 -8.62 0.99
C ILE A 88 -26.84 -8.70 1.97
N GLU A 89 -27.49 -9.87 2.07
CA GLU A 89 -28.58 -10.11 3.01
C GLU A 89 -28.07 -10.57 4.36
N GLN A 90 -28.72 -10.07 5.42
CA GLN A 90 -28.36 -10.35 6.81
C GLN A 90 -29.61 -10.68 7.65
N GLU A 91 -29.41 -11.55 8.64
CA GLU A 91 -30.33 -11.76 9.76
C GLU A 91 -29.64 -11.29 11.04
N GLY A 92 -30.03 -10.10 11.54
CA GLY A 92 -29.31 -9.43 12.63
C GLY A 92 -27.87 -9.07 12.19
N ASP A 93 -26.89 -9.53 12.95
CA ASP A 93 -25.46 -9.28 12.67
C ASP A 93 -24.77 -10.39 11.86
N LYS A 94 -25.56 -11.32 11.32
CA LYS A 94 -25.06 -12.45 10.52
C LYS A 94 -25.44 -12.30 9.06
N VAL A 95 -24.45 -12.35 8.16
CA VAL A 95 -24.68 -12.47 6.71
C VAL A 95 -25.17 -13.89 6.40
N THR A 96 -26.22 -13.98 5.62
CA THR A 96 -26.82 -15.27 5.20
C THR A 96 -26.66 -15.52 3.71
N LYS A 97 -26.59 -14.42 2.90
CA LYS A 97 -26.57 -14.54 1.44
C LYS A 97 -25.90 -13.34 0.78
N VAL A 98 -25.22 -13.60 -0.31
CA VAL A 98 -24.69 -12.59 -1.23
C VAL A 98 -25.53 -12.65 -2.51
N ILE A 99 -26.13 -11.54 -2.89
CA ILE A 99 -26.91 -11.38 -4.13
C ILE A 99 -25.96 -10.90 -5.21
N THR A 100 -25.91 -11.61 -6.32
CA THR A 100 -25.05 -11.30 -7.46
C THR A 100 -25.84 -11.26 -8.77
N GLU A 101 -25.25 -10.72 -9.82
CA GLU A 101 -25.90 -10.68 -11.15
C GLU A 101 -26.23 -12.07 -11.71
N LEU A 102 -25.43 -13.08 -11.36
CA LEU A 102 -25.64 -14.46 -11.85
C LEU A 102 -26.46 -15.33 -10.89
N GLY A 103 -26.90 -14.80 -9.77
CA GLY A 103 -27.74 -15.47 -8.79
C GLY A 103 -27.25 -15.32 -7.35
N ASP A 104 -28.01 -15.92 -6.44
CA ASP A 104 -27.80 -15.82 -5.00
C ASP A 104 -26.81 -16.87 -4.51
N ILE A 105 -25.94 -16.48 -3.60
CA ILE A 105 -24.95 -17.37 -2.97
C ILE A 105 -25.17 -17.35 -1.45
N THR A 106 -25.65 -18.47 -0.91
CA THR A 106 -25.70 -18.64 0.56
C THR A 106 -24.31 -18.93 1.13
N CYS A 107 -24.01 -18.34 2.27
CA CYS A 107 -22.70 -18.51 2.88
C CYS A 107 -22.76 -18.52 4.40
N ASP A 108 -21.86 -19.28 5.04
CA ASP A 108 -21.68 -19.30 6.50
C ASP A 108 -20.76 -18.15 6.97
N LYS A 109 -19.83 -17.75 6.13
CA LYS A 109 -18.86 -16.65 6.38
C LYS A 109 -18.60 -15.88 5.09
N ILE A 110 -18.33 -14.59 5.22
CA ILE A 110 -17.94 -13.74 4.11
C ILE A 110 -16.59 -13.07 4.39
N VAL A 111 -15.75 -12.92 3.36
CA VAL A 111 -14.51 -12.14 3.40
C VAL A 111 -14.60 -11.03 2.37
N ILE A 112 -14.50 -9.79 2.82
CA ILE A 112 -14.48 -8.61 1.94
C ILE A 112 -13.02 -8.34 1.54
N SER A 113 -12.70 -8.59 0.26
CA SER A 113 -11.38 -8.39 -0.36
C SER A 113 -11.50 -7.65 -1.69
N ALA A 114 -12.35 -6.63 -1.73
CA ALA A 114 -12.79 -5.96 -2.95
C ALA A 114 -11.91 -4.74 -3.35
N GLY A 115 -10.64 -4.67 -2.87
CA GLY A 115 -9.72 -3.60 -3.21
C GLY A 115 -10.31 -2.22 -2.91
N MET A 116 -10.24 -1.31 -3.86
CA MET A 116 -10.79 0.05 -3.68
C MET A 116 -12.32 0.10 -3.55
N TRP A 117 -13.04 -0.93 -3.94
CA TRP A 117 -14.50 -1.06 -3.76
C TRP A 117 -14.91 -1.64 -2.40
N SER A 118 -13.94 -1.97 -1.53
CA SER A 118 -14.27 -2.62 -0.24
C SER A 118 -15.10 -1.74 0.67
N ARG A 119 -14.98 -0.42 0.56
CA ARG A 119 -15.81 0.53 1.32
C ARG A 119 -17.28 0.40 0.95
N GLU A 120 -17.58 0.36 -0.34
CA GLU A 120 -18.94 0.23 -0.86
C GLU A 120 -19.53 -1.13 -0.52
N VAL A 121 -18.76 -2.20 -0.70
CA VAL A 121 -19.18 -3.57 -0.32
C VAL A 121 -19.41 -3.67 1.19
N GLY A 122 -18.55 -3.06 2.00
CA GLY A 122 -18.73 -2.98 3.46
C GLY A 122 -20.06 -2.31 3.84
N LYS A 123 -20.41 -1.22 3.19
CA LYS A 123 -21.70 -0.51 3.41
C LYS A 123 -22.91 -1.37 3.13
N MET A 124 -22.84 -2.32 2.17
CA MET A 124 -23.94 -3.26 1.87
C MET A 124 -24.28 -4.16 3.06
N CYS A 125 -23.33 -4.35 4.00
CA CYS A 125 -23.53 -5.19 5.18
C CYS A 125 -23.30 -4.44 6.51
N GLY A 126 -23.33 -3.10 6.48
CA GLY A 126 -23.19 -2.26 7.66
C GLY A 126 -21.82 -2.37 8.32
N VAL A 127 -20.76 -2.51 7.51
CA VAL A 127 -19.37 -2.56 7.95
C VAL A 127 -18.64 -1.31 7.47
N ASN A 128 -17.99 -0.62 8.40
CA ASN A 128 -17.15 0.52 8.08
C ASN A 128 -15.74 0.03 7.67
N ILE A 129 -15.34 0.35 6.43
CA ILE A 129 -14.02 0.05 5.87
C ILE A 129 -13.45 1.37 5.30
N PRO A 130 -12.84 2.22 6.14
CA PRO A 130 -12.38 3.52 5.72
C PRO A 130 -11.16 3.42 4.82
N LEU A 131 -11.36 3.62 3.54
CA LEU A 131 -10.30 3.73 2.53
C LEU A 131 -10.75 4.64 1.40
N HIS A 132 -9.80 5.20 0.67
CA HIS A 132 -10.06 6.03 -0.49
C HIS A 132 -9.05 5.75 -1.59
N ALA A 133 -9.47 5.88 -2.84
CA ALA A 133 -8.59 5.71 -3.98
C ALA A 133 -7.75 6.97 -4.23
N CYS A 134 -6.48 6.77 -4.55
CA CYS A 134 -5.59 7.82 -5.07
C CYS A 134 -4.98 7.38 -6.39
N GLU A 135 -4.67 8.37 -7.23
CA GLU A 135 -3.88 8.14 -8.44
C GLU A 135 -2.48 7.64 -8.05
N HIS A 136 -1.98 6.66 -8.79
CA HIS A 136 -0.65 6.11 -8.58
C HIS A 136 0.06 5.89 -9.92
N PHE A 137 1.32 6.30 -10.01
CA PHE A 137 2.01 6.50 -11.27
C PHE A 137 3.23 5.60 -11.44
N TYR A 138 3.43 5.15 -12.68
CA TYR A 138 4.74 4.65 -13.11
C TYR A 138 4.98 4.94 -14.60
N ALA A 139 6.24 4.95 -14.99
CA ALA A 139 6.64 5.04 -16.38
C ALA A 139 7.44 3.80 -16.80
N VAL A 140 7.36 3.42 -18.06
CA VAL A 140 8.16 2.36 -18.65
C VAL A 140 8.95 2.94 -19.82
N THR A 141 10.26 2.72 -19.84
CA THR A 141 11.14 3.21 -20.90
C THR A 141 10.97 2.43 -22.20
N GLU A 142 11.49 2.97 -23.28
CA GLU A 142 11.80 2.15 -24.44
C GLU A 142 12.87 1.10 -24.12
N TYR A 143 12.97 0.10 -24.99
CA TYR A 143 14.01 -0.95 -24.90
C TYR A 143 15.39 -0.37 -25.17
N SER A 144 16.40 -0.82 -24.43
CA SER A 144 17.81 -0.58 -24.72
C SER A 144 18.65 -1.81 -24.40
N GLU A 145 19.66 -2.06 -25.25
CA GLU A 145 20.68 -3.09 -24.99
C GLU A 145 21.65 -2.69 -23.87
N ASP A 146 21.72 -1.41 -23.54
CA ASP A 146 22.54 -0.88 -22.45
C ASP A 146 21.97 -1.14 -21.07
N ILE A 147 20.73 -1.62 -20.98
CA ILE A 147 20.12 -2.05 -19.71
C ILE A 147 20.55 -3.48 -19.41
N PRO A 148 21.36 -3.71 -18.35
CA PRO A 148 21.73 -5.06 -17.96
C PRO A 148 20.50 -5.88 -17.56
N LYS A 149 20.48 -7.15 -17.96
CA LYS A 149 19.43 -8.09 -17.58
C LYS A 149 19.58 -8.54 -16.14
N ASN A 150 18.46 -8.87 -15.53
CA ASN A 150 18.39 -9.38 -14.16
C ASN A 150 18.93 -8.41 -13.10
N LEU A 151 18.76 -7.11 -13.32
CA LEU A 151 19.02 -6.13 -12.28
C LEU A 151 18.12 -6.40 -11.06
N PRO A 152 18.64 -6.29 -9.83
CA PRO A 152 17.79 -6.29 -8.66
C PRO A 152 16.87 -5.05 -8.70
N ILE A 153 15.73 -5.13 -8.02
CA ILE A 153 14.90 -3.93 -7.84
C ILE A 153 15.73 -2.89 -7.07
N LEU A 154 15.77 -1.67 -7.60
CA LEU A 154 16.30 -0.50 -6.89
C LEU A 154 15.16 0.17 -6.14
N ARG A 155 15.34 0.42 -4.85
CA ARG A 155 14.44 1.21 -4.03
C ARG A 155 15.20 2.40 -3.46
N ASN A 156 14.74 3.61 -3.81
CA ASN A 156 15.27 4.87 -3.30
C ASN A 156 14.15 5.72 -2.68
N PRO A 157 13.86 5.54 -1.38
CA PRO A 157 12.80 6.27 -0.73
C PRO A 157 13.06 7.77 -0.59
N ASP A 158 14.33 8.20 -0.59
CA ASP A 158 14.66 9.63 -0.49
C ASP A 158 14.33 10.39 -1.77
N ALA A 159 14.40 9.70 -2.93
CA ALA A 159 13.94 10.20 -4.23
C ALA A 159 12.48 9.81 -4.55
N TYR A 160 11.79 9.12 -3.63
CA TYR A 160 10.41 8.62 -3.82
C TYR A 160 10.24 7.65 -4.98
N ILE A 161 11.28 6.92 -5.39
CA ILE A 161 11.25 6.03 -6.53
C ILE A 161 11.59 4.58 -6.18
N TYR A 162 11.04 3.69 -7.00
CA TYR A 162 11.56 2.35 -7.18
C TYR A 162 11.76 2.09 -8.68
N VAL A 163 12.74 1.24 -9.02
CA VAL A 163 13.04 0.91 -10.41
C VAL A 163 13.18 -0.58 -10.56
N LYS A 164 12.50 -1.11 -11.58
CA LYS A 164 12.47 -2.52 -11.93
C LYS A 164 12.94 -2.68 -13.38
N GLU A 165 13.88 -3.60 -13.63
CA GLU A 165 14.20 -4.04 -14.99
C GLU A 165 13.14 -5.05 -15.46
N ASP A 166 12.69 -4.92 -16.70
CA ASP A 166 11.77 -5.84 -17.35
C ASP A 166 12.04 -5.93 -18.85
N ALA A 167 12.66 -7.03 -19.27
CA ALA A 167 12.96 -7.32 -20.66
C ALA A 167 13.70 -6.19 -21.41
N GLY A 168 14.75 -5.66 -20.79
CA GLY A 168 15.57 -4.58 -21.37
C GLY A 168 14.91 -3.21 -21.33
N LYS A 169 13.96 -3.01 -20.44
CA LYS A 169 13.30 -1.74 -20.13
C LYS A 169 13.38 -1.47 -18.65
N LEU A 170 13.25 -0.21 -18.27
CA LEU A 170 13.10 0.19 -16.87
C LEU A 170 11.66 0.63 -16.60
N LEU A 171 11.05 0.05 -15.58
CA LEU A 171 9.83 0.57 -14.98
C LEU A 171 10.24 1.43 -13.80
N ILE A 172 9.84 2.70 -13.81
CA ILE A 172 10.08 3.69 -12.77
C ILE A 172 8.74 3.98 -12.11
N GLY A 173 8.57 3.55 -10.88
CA GLY A 173 7.38 3.87 -10.08
C GLY A 173 7.70 4.87 -8.97
N ALA A 174 6.67 5.46 -8.41
CA ALA A 174 6.79 6.53 -7.42
C ALA A 174 5.88 6.31 -6.21
N PHE A 175 6.30 6.90 -5.08
CA PHE A 175 5.47 7.09 -3.89
C PHE A 175 5.57 8.57 -3.48
N GLU A 176 4.86 9.40 -4.22
CA GLU A 176 4.88 10.85 -4.05
C GLU A 176 4.39 11.30 -2.67
N LYS A 177 4.99 12.37 -2.13
CA LYS A 177 4.67 12.91 -0.80
C LYS A 177 3.20 13.27 -0.61
N LYS A 178 2.56 13.70 -1.69
CA LYS A 178 1.17 14.14 -1.67
C LYS A 178 0.46 13.52 -2.86
N ALA A 179 -0.32 12.49 -2.57
CA ALA A 179 -1.11 11.82 -3.59
C ALA A 179 -2.31 12.65 -4.06
N LYS A 180 -2.82 12.33 -5.23
CA LYS A 180 -4.07 12.89 -5.78
C LYS A 180 -5.23 11.94 -5.48
N PRO A 181 -6.18 12.30 -4.59
CA PRO A 181 -7.39 11.53 -4.40
C PRO A 181 -8.20 11.42 -5.69
N TRP A 182 -8.73 10.24 -5.96
CA TRP A 182 -9.54 9.95 -7.13
C TRP A 182 -10.90 9.37 -6.74
N GLY A 183 -11.89 9.45 -7.64
CA GLY A 183 -13.23 8.96 -7.35
C GLY A 183 -13.96 9.81 -6.31
N MET A 184 -13.85 11.13 -6.43
CA MET A 184 -14.36 12.10 -5.45
C MET A 184 -15.88 12.02 -5.22
N ASN A 185 -16.61 11.49 -6.19
CA ASN A 185 -18.07 11.27 -6.14
C ASN A 185 -18.44 9.78 -6.16
N GLY A 186 -17.51 8.92 -5.72
CA GLY A 186 -17.57 7.47 -5.86
C GLY A 186 -16.78 6.97 -7.07
N ILE A 187 -16.50 5.67 -7.09
CA ILE A 187 -15.88 5.01 -8.23
C ILE A 187 -16.92 4.86 -9.31
N PRO A 188 -16.65 5.28 -10.59
CA PRO A 188 -17.61 5.07 -11.69
C PRO A 188 -18.01 3.59 -11.83
N GLU A 189 -19.27 3.32 -12.11
CA GLU A 189 -19.79 1.95 -12.15
C GLU A 189 -19.19 1.09 -13.28
N ASP A 190 -18.76 1.75 -14.35
CA ASP A 190 -18.14 1.16 -15.53
C ASP A 190 -16.60 1.12 -15.48
N PHE A 191 -16.01 1.58 -14.37
CA PHE A 191 -14.56 1.57 -14.22
C PHE A 191 -14.05 0.17 -13.87
N GLU A 192 -13.47 -0.52 -14.86
CA GLU A 192 -12.79 -1.79 -14.68
C GLU A 192 -11.62 -1.93 -15.66
N PHE A 193 -10.49 -2.48 -15.22
CA PHE A 193 -9.28 -2.69 -16.05
C PHE A 193 -8.82 -1.47 -16.85
N ASP A 194 -9.15 -0.28 -16.38
CA ASP A 194 -8.86 0.97 -17.06
C ASP A 194 -7.74 1.75 -16.38
N SER A 195 -7.27 2.79 -17.03
CA SER A 195 -6.26 3.71 -16.55
C SER A 195 -6.80 5.15 -16.56
N LEU A 196 -6.19 5.98 -15.74
CA LEU A 196 -6.50 7.40 -15.67
C LEU A 196 -5.65 8.19 -16.68
N PRO A 197 -6.06 9.41 -17.04
CA PRO A 197 -5.25 10.29 -17.87
C PRO A 197 -3.87 10.53 -17.26
N ASN A 198 -2.87 10.65 -18.12
CA ASN A 198 -1.52 11.00 -17.70
C ASN A 198 -1.48 12.39 -17.05
N ASP A 199 -0.68 12.52 -16.00
CA ASP A 199 -0.42 13.79 -15.32
C ASP A 199 1.09 14.00 -15.17
N LEU A 200 1.68 14.61 -16.19
CA LEU A 200 3.12 14.88 -16.21
C LEU A 200 3.51 16.02 -15.28
N ASP A 201 2.60 16.93 -14.96
CA ASP A 201 2.86 18.02 -14.01
C ASP A 201 3.04 17.44 -12.60
N HIS A 202 2.31 16.38 -12.28
CA HIS A 202 2.41 15.70 -11.00
C HIS A 202 3.57 14.68 -10.94
N PHE A 203 3.72 13.84 -11.95
CA PHE A 203 4.73 12.78 -11.98
C PHE A 203 6.11 13.24 -12.48
N GLY A 204 6.17 14.28 -13.35
CA GLY A 204 7.40 14.77 -13.96
C GLY A 204 8.52 15.13 -12.98
N PRO A 205 8.27 15.84 -11.87
CA PRO A 205 9.31 16.12 -10.87
C PRO A 205 9.99 14.86 -10.32
N ILE A 206 9.24 13.77 -10.14
CA ILE A 206 9.79 12.49 -9.65
C ILE A 206 10.61 11.80 -10.73
N LEU A 207 10.20 11.88 -11.99
CA LEU A 207 11.01 11.39 -13.11
C LEU A 207 12.34 12.14 -13.20
N MET A 208 12.36 13.44 -12.96
CA MET A 208 13.62 14.22 -12.92
C MET A 208 14.55 13.74 -11.80
N GLU A 209 14.01 13.42 -10.62
CA GLU A 209 14.77 12.79 -9.54
C GLU A 209 15.33 11.44 -9.96
N ALA A 210 14.55 10.64 -10.68
CA ALA A 210 15.02 9.35 -11.21
C ALA A 210 16.15 9.53 -12.24
N MET A 211 16.05 10.53 -13.14
CA MET A 211 17.06 10.84 -14.15
C MET A 211 18.39 11.31 -13.54
N ASP A 212 18.36 12.01 -12.41
CA ASP A 212 19.57 12.39 -11.67
C ASP A 212 20.29 11.20 -11.04
N ARG A 213 19.55 10.15 -10.62
CA ARG A 213 20.09 8.92 -10.03
C ARG A 213 20.45 7.86 -11.08
N LEU A 214 19.78 7.87 -12.19
CA LEU A 214 19.95 6.92 -13.29
C LEU A 214 20.19 7.69 -14.60
N PRO A 215 21.43 8.13 -14.88
CA PRO A 215 21.74 8.98 -16.03
C PRO A 215 21.31 8.41 -17.38
N ILE A 216 21.24 7.06 -17.51
CA ILE A 216 20.75 6.40 -18.72
C ILE A 216 19.33 6.86 -19.10
N LEU A 217 18.50 7.26 -18.13
CA LEU A 217 17.13 7.73 -18.40
C LEU A 217 17.10 9.03 -19.24
N ASN A 218 18.21 9.80 -19.29
CA ASN A 218 18.32 10.97 -20.14
C ASN A 218 18.43 10.63 -21.64
N GLU A 219 18.79 9.38 -21.95
CA GLU A 219 19.00 8.89 -23.31
C GLU A 219 17.83 8.01 -23.78
N LEU A 220 16.98 7.56 -22.86
CA LEU A 220 15.86 6.66 -23.16
C LEU A 220 14.55 7.42 -23.34
N GLY A 221 13.80 7.04 -24.38
CA GLY A 221 12.41 7.45 -24.53
C GLY A 221 11.50 6.75 -23.49
N ILE A 222 10.37 7.38 -23.17
CA ILE A 222 9.31 6.75 -22.37
C ILE A 222 8.28 6.13 -23.32
N LYS A 223 8.11 4.83 -23.22
CA LYS A 223 7.15 4.06 -24.01
C LYS A 223 5.73 4.18 -23.45
N THR A 224 5.61 4.14 -22.13
CA THR A 224 4.32 4.11 -21.46
C THR A 224 4.37 4.96 -20.20
N TYR A 225 3.40 5.84 -20.05
CA TYR A 225 3.01 6.41 -18.77
C TYR A 225 1.76 5.70 -18.30
N PHE A 226 1.74 5.30 -17.06
CA PHE A 226 0.58 4.68 -16.45
C PHE A 226 0.16 5.48 -15.23
N ASN A 227 -1.14 5.74 -15.15
CA ASN A 227 -1.80 6.30 -13.98
C ASN A 227 -3.01 5.41 -13.68
N GLY A 228 -3.04 4.81 -12.51
CA GLY A 228 -4.14 3.95 -12.09
C GLY A 228 -4.56 4.24 -10.66
N PRO A 229 -5.86 4.09 -10.33
CA PRO A 229 -6.30 4.30 -8.97
C PRO A 229 -5.93 3.11 -8.09
N GLU A 230 -5.45 3.40 -6.88
CA GLU A 230 -5.12 2.41 -5.88
C GLU A 230 -5.67 2.83 -4.51
N SER A 231 -6.04 1.86 -3.66
CA SER A 231 -6.70 2.14 -2.39
C SER A 231 -5.72 2.37 -1.24
N PHE A 232 -5.96 3.45 -0.49
CA PHE A 232 -5.18 3.82 0.69
C PHE A 232 -6.07 3.96 1.92
N THR A 233 -5.56 3.48 3.04
CA THR A 233 -6.18 3.62 4.35
C THR A 233 -5.71 4.91 5.03
N PRO A 234 -6.46 5.46 5.99
CA PRO A 234 -6.10 6.73 6.60
C PRO A 234 -4.92 6.66 7.59
N ASP A 235 -4.41 5.46 7.88
CA ASP A 235 -3.34 5.21 8.84
C ASP A 235 -2.15 4.43 8.24
N ASP A 236 -2.14 4.22 6.93
CA ASP A 236 -1.12 3.45 6.21
C ASP A 236 -0.98 1.99 6.68
N ARG A 237 -2.05 1.42 7.24
CA ARG A 237 -2.14 0.03 7.67
C ARG A 237 -3.32 -0.64 7.00
N TYR A 238 -3.11 -1.82 6.38
CA TYR A 238 -4.20 -2.59 5.79
C TYR A 238 -5.15 -3.14 6.86
N TYR A 239 -6.31 -3.62 6.43
CA TYR A 239 -7.33 -4.17 7.32
C TYR A 239 -7.40 -5.67 7.18
N LEU A 240 -7.23 -6.38 8.29
CA LEU A 240 -7.42 -7.82 8.40
C LEU A 240 -8.35 -8.17 9.55
N GLY A 241 -9.04 -9.28 9.41
CA GLY A 241 -9.68 -9.97 10.53
C GLY A 241 -11.20 -9.92 10.56
N LYS A 242 -11.73 -10.39 11.66
CA LYS A 242 -13.18 -10.43 11.91
C LYS A 242 -13.70 -9.07 12.31
N VAL A 243 -14.76 -8.62 11.65
CA VAL A 243 -15.40 -7.34 11.97
C VAL A 243 -16.02 -7.40 13.37
N PRO A 244 -15.73 -6.43 14.25
CA PRO A 244 -16.42 -6.31 15.53
C PRO A 244 -17.93 -6.20 15.33
N TYR A 245 -18.70 -6.76 16.25
CA TYR A 245 -20.16 -6.75 16.25
C TYR A 245 -20.84 -7.47 15.06
N LYS A 246 -20.08 -8.20 14.25
CA LYS A 246 -20.58 -9.07 13.19
C LYS A 246 -20.21 -10.53 13.46
N GLU A 247 -21.16 -11.44 13.26
CA GLU A 247 -20.92 -12.85 13.60
C GLU A 247 -19.96 -13.54 12.65
N ASN A 248 -20.04 -13.20 11.35
CA ASN A 248 -19.38 -13.99 10.30
C ASN A 248 -18.76 -13.17 9.17
N ILE A 249 -18.50 -11.87 9.40
CA ILE A 249 -17.87 -10.99 8.41
C ILE A 249 -16.40 -10.82 8.73
N PHE A 250 -15.56 -11.05 7.72
CA PHE A 250 -14.12 -10.83 7.75
C PHE A 250 -13.72 -9.82 6.68
N VAL A 251 -12.60 -9.14 6.90
CA VAL A 251 -12.04 -8.15 5.98
C VAL A 251 -10.59 -8.47 5.68
N SER A 252 -10.17 -8.30 4.43
CA SER A 252 -8.78 -8.40 3.98
C SER A 252 -8.59 -7.42 2.82
N THR A 253 -8.27 -6.15 3.12
CA THR A 253 -8.24 -5.07 2.12
C THR A 253 -7.40 -3.88 2.55
N GLY A 254 -7.27 -2.88 1.66
CA GLY A 254 -6.59 -1.62 1.96
C GLY A 254 -5.07 -1.76 2.03
N PHE A 255 -4.46 -2.50 1.12
CA PHE A 255 -3.06 -2.90 1.20
C PHE A 255 -2.04 -1.80 0.88
N ASN A 256 -2.45 -0.58 0.56
CA ASN A 256 -1.54 0.56 0.42
C ASN A 256 -0.33 0.25 -0.48
N SER A 257 -0.56 -0.32 -1.67
CA SER A 257 0.46 -0.73 -2.64
C SER A 257 1.39 -1.90 -2.24
N ILE A 258 1.19 -2.52 -1.09
CA ILE A 258 2.01 -3.65 -0.62
C ILE A 258 1.29 -5.00 -0.69
N GLY A 259 0.20 -5.09 -1.46
CA GLY A 259 -0.66 -6.27 -1.52
C GLY A 259 0.04 -7.53 -2.03
N ILE A 260 0.86 -7.42 -3.07
CA ILE A 260 1.56 -8.58 -3.65
C ILE A 260 2.52 -9.20 -2.64
N GLN A 261 3.36 -8.37 -2.00
CA GLN A 261 4.33 -8.85 -1.01
C GLN A 261 3.67 -9.40 0.25
N SER A 262 2.46 -8.93 0.58
CA SER A 262 1.71 -9.36 1.76
C SER A 262 0.84 -10.59 1.52
N ALA A 263 0.46 -10.87 0.27
CA ALA A 263 -0.60 -11.83 -0.08
C ALA A 263 -0.41 -13.23 0.52
N GLY A 264 0.80 -13.78 0.46
CA GLY A 264 1.07 -15.13 0.98
C GLY A 264 0.89 -15.23 2.49
N GLY A 265 1.45 -14.28 3.24
CA GLY A 265 1.32 -14.22 4.71
C GLY A 265 -0.11 -13.95 5.14
N VAL A 266 -0.74 -12.96 4.52
CA VAL A 266 -2.14 -12.58 4.77
C VAL A 266 -3.09 -13.74 4.49
N GLY A 267 -2.97 -14.39 3.32
CA GLY A 267 -3.82 -15.53 2.96
C GLY A 267 -3.75 -16.65 3.99
N LYS A 268 -2.54 -16.99 4.46
CA LYS A 268 -2.34 -18.00 5.52
C LYS A 268 -2.98 -17.58 6.85
N VAL A 269 -2.74 -16.36 7.28
CA VAL A 269 -3.26 -15.86 8.57
C VAL A 269 -4.78 -15.77 8.54
N MET A 270 -5.36 -15.26 7.46
CA MET A 270 -6.81 -15.16 7.30
C MET A 270 -7.47 -16.53 7.23
N ALA A 271 -6.91 -17.48 6.48
CA ALA A 271 -7.44 -18.86 6.44
C ALA A 271 -7.43 -19.49 7.84
N ASP A 272 -6.32 -19.37 8.57
CA ASP A 272 -6.23 -19.86 9.95
C ASP A 272 -7.27 -19.19 10.87
N TRP A 273 -7.46 -17.88 10.76
CA TRP A 273 -8.43 -17.14 11.57
C TRP A 273 -9.87 -17.53 11.26
N ILE A 274 -10.22 -17.61 9.97
CA ILE A 274 -11.58 -17.98 9.52
C ILE A 274 -11.96 -19.40 9.98
N ILE A 275 -11.01 -20.35 9.92
CA ILE A 275 -11.24 -21.74 10.31
C ILE A 275 -11.36 -21.88 11.83
N ASN A 276 -10.49 -21.23 12.59
CA ASN A 276 -10.38 -21.39 14.04
C ASN A 276 -11.10 -20.31 14.85
N ASP A 277 -11.76 -19.36 14.19
CA ASP A 277 -12.43 -18.17 14.74
C ASP A 277 -11.52 -17.27 15.61
N LYS A 278 -10.21 -17.41 15.48
CA LYS A 278 -9.20 -16.58 16.15
C LYS A 278 -7.88 -16.59 15.39
N SER A 279 -7.16 -15.47 15.47
CA SER A 279 -5.78 -15.39 14.98
C SER A 279 -4.84 -16.13 15.94
N LYS A 280 -3.79 -16.76 15.37
CA LYS A 280 -2.69 -17.37 16.13
C LYS A 280 -1.58 -16.38 16.47
N ILE A 281 -1.57 -15.23 15.81
CA ILE A 281 -0.57 -14.17 16.02
C ILE A 281 -1.27 -12.87 16.37
N ASP A 282 -0.54 -11.99 17.03
CA ASP A 282 -1.03 -10.64 17.31
C ASP A 282 -1.04 -9.79 16.05
N LEU A 283 -2.21 -9.26 15.70
CA LEU A 283 -2.45 -8.46 14.50
C LEU A 283 -2.93 -7.04 14.83
N TRP A 284 -2.75 -6.58 16.07
CA TRP A 284 -3.32 -5.32 16.57
C TRP A 284 -3.12 -4.12 15.63
N ASP A 285 -1.98 -4.05 14.96
CA ASP A 285 -1.61 -2.95 14.07
C ASP A 285 -2.42 -2.95 12.75
N VAL A 286 -2.92 -4.11 12.34
CA VAL A 286 -3.68 -4.31 11.10
C VAL A 286 -5.09 -4.87 11.33
N ASP A 287 -5.48 -5.13 12.57
CA ASP A 287 -6.81 -5.63 12.91
C ASP A 287 -7.88 -4.59 12.52
N VAL A 288 -8.91 -5.03 11.80
CA VAL A 288 -10.04 -4.18 11.42
C VAL A 288 -10.79 -3.60 12.63
N ALA A 289 -10.68 -4.24 13.79
CA ALA A 289 -11.26 -3.76 15.05
C ALA A 289 -10.73 -2.38 15.50
N ARG A 290 -9.60 -1.90 14.94
CA ARG A 290 -9.07 -0.56 15.23
C ARG A 290 -9.84 0.58 14.58
N VAL A 291 -10.73 0.26 13.62
CA VAL A 291 -11.50 1.24 12.86
C VAL A 291 -12.51 1.94 13.76
N LEU A 292 -12.60 3.25 13.63
CA LEU A 292 -13.56 4.10 14.34
C LEU A 292 -14.55 4.75 13.35
N ASP A 293 -15.78 4.96 13.77
CA ASP A 293 -16.87 5.44 12.91
C ASP A 293 -16.56 6.76 12.19
N PHE A 294 -15.86 7.70 12.85
CA PHE A 294 -15.50 8.99 12.26
C PHE A 294 -14.59 8.88 11.04
N GLN A 295 -13.88 7.75 10.88
CA GLN A 295 -12.94 7.54 9.80
C GLN A 295 -13.64 7.29 8.44
N ASP A 296 -14.96 7.06 8.43
CA ASP A 296 -15.76 6.94 7.18
C ASP A 296 -16.23 8.29 6.61
N ASP A 297 -15.78 9.41 7.17
CA ASP A 297 -16.02 10.76 6.63
C ASP A 297 -15.24 10.98 5.34
N ASP A 298 -15.92 11.41 4.26
CA ASP A 298 -15.33 11.56 2.93
C ASP A 298 -14.21 12.59 2.87
N GLU A 299 -14.35 13.72 3.56
CA GLU A 299 -13.34 14.75 3.61
C GLU A 299 -12.10 14.26 4.36
N TYR A 300 -12.32 13.60 5.50
CA TYR A 300 -11.25 12.97 6.27
C TYR A 300 -10.46 11.97 5.42
N LEU A 301 -11.15 11.08 4.72
CA LEU A 301 -10.51 10.04 3.90
C LEU A 301 -9.69 10.64 2.75
N ARG A 302 -10.23 11.63 2.04
CA ARG A 302 -9.52 12.29 0.92
C ARG A 302 -8.25 13.00 1.39
N GLU A 303 -8.35 13.79 2.45
CA GLU A 303 -7.20 14.49 3.02
C GLU A 303 -6.15 13.52 3.51
N ARG A 304 -6.57 12.49 4.26
CA ARG A 304 -5.67 11.55 4.89
C ARG A 304 -5.02 10.60 3.89
N SER A 305 -5.74 10.08 2.90
CA SER A 305 -5.16 9.22 1.85
C SER A 305 -4.17 9.97 0.97
N SER A 306 -4.37 11.29 0.76
CA SER A 306 -3.39 12.14 0.09
C SER A 306 -2.05 12.21 0.82
N GLU A 307 -2.03 12.10 2.14
CA GLU A 307 -0.82 12.08 2.95
C GLU A 307 -0.23 10.67 3.07
N THR A 308 -1.07 9.65 3.24
CA THR A 308 -0.63 8.30 3.59
C THR A 308 0.14 7.59 2.49
N LEU A 309 -0.15 7.84 1.22
CA LEU A 309 0.61 7.26 0.11
C LEU A 309 2.11 7.58 0.24
N GLY A 310 2.45 8.84 0.50
CA GLY A 310 3.84 9.26 0.66
C GLY A 310 4.52 8.70 1.93
N LEU A 311 3.76 8.29 2.92
CA LEU A 311 4.30 7.72 4.15
C LEU A 311 4.98 6.37 3.95
N LEU A 312 4.64 5.61 2.92
CA LEU A 312 5.35 4.38 2.57
C LEU A 312 6.85 4.61 2.34
N TYR A 313 7.23 5.82 1.93
CA TYR A 313 8.61 6.21 1.68
C TYR A 313 9.11 7.30 2.65
N ALA A 314 8.34 7.70 3.63
CA ALA A 314 8.80 8.61 4.68
C ALA A 314 9.79 7.95 5.65
N VAL A 315 10.54 8.74 6.39
CA VAL A 315 11.28 8.25 7.56
C VAL A 315 10.31 8.17 8.74
N HIS A 316 10.09 6.98 9.28
CA HIS A 316 9.12 6.75 10.34
C HIS A 316 9.71 7.08 11.72
N TRP A 317 9.76 8.36 12.04
CA TRP A 317 10.17 8.82 13.36
C TRP A 317 9.10 8.51 14.42
N PRO A 318 9.46 8.09 15.64
CA PRO A 318 8.49 7.73 16.67
C PRO A 318 7.56 8.88 17.09
N TYR A 319 7.96 10.12 16.86
CA TYR A 319 7.20 11.33 17.19
C TYR A 319 6.40 11.87 16.00
N TYR A 320 6.44 11.22 14.84
CA TYR A 320 5.67 11.64 13.67
C TYR A 320 4.18 11.63 13.97
N GLN A 321 3.49 12.64 13.51
CA GLN A 321 2.03 12.76 13.56
C GLN A 321 1.52 13.23 12.21
N PHE A 322 0.37 12.71 11.81
CA PHE A 322 -0.28 13.17 10.60
C PHE A 322 -0.53 14.67 10.60
N GLU A 323 -0.36 15.31 9.45
CA GLU A 323 -0.56 16.75 9.26
C GLU A 323 -1.99 17.08 8.83
N THR A 324 -2.58 16.23 7.99
CA THR A 324 -3.96 16.39 7.48
C THR A 324 -5.02 16.01 8.51
N SER A 325 -6.23 16.48 8.28
CA SER A 325 -7.44 16.18 9.04
C SER A 325 -7.29 16.37 10.58
N ARG A 326 -6.49 17.36 10.96
CA ARG A 326 -6.30 17.73 12.37
C ARG A 326 -7.59 18.28 12.96
N ASN A 327 -7.83 17.98 14.23
CA ASN A 327 -8.97 18.46 15.00
C ASN A 327 -10.37 17.97 14.54
N LYS A 328 -10.47 16.95 13.70
CA LYS A 328 -11.76 16.31 13.37
C LYS A 328 -12.41 15.71 14.61
N ILE A 329 -11.61 15.12 15.51
CA ILE A 329 -12.04 14.71 16.85
C ILE A 329 -11.26 15.50 17.90
N LYS A 330 -11.97 16.05 18.87
CA LYS A 330 -11.41 16.78 19.99
C LYS A 330 -11.90 16.16 21.30
N SER A 331 -11.00 16.03 22.26
CA SER A 331 -11.42 15.66 23.60
C SER A 331 -12.32 16.75 24.20
N PRO A 332 -13.19 16.44 25.18
CA PRO A 332 -13.95 17.45 25.90
C PRO A 332 -13.06 18.51 26.56
N LEU A 333 -11.82 18.18 26.85
CA LEU A 333 -10.83 19.06 27.48
C LEU A 333 -9.97 19.84 26.49
N TYR A 334 -10.21 19.71 25.17
CA TYR A 334 -9.36 20.31 24.14
C TYR A 334 -9.16 21.83 24.33
N GLY A 335 -10.24 22.55 24.62
CA GLY A 335 -10.18 24.01 24.90
C GLY A 335 -9.32 24.36 26.12
N LEU A 336 -9.40 23.56 27.18
CA LEU A 336 -8.57 23.74 28.36
C LEU A 336 -7.10 23.42 28.11
N SER A 337 -6.81 22.39 27.29
CA SER A 337 -5.44 22.06 26.91
C SER A 337 -4.77 23.19 26.14
N LEU A 338 -5.48 23.87 25.24
CA LEU A 338 -4.97 25.04 24.52
C LEU A 338 -4.60 26.21 25.44
N ILE A 339 -5.38 26.45 26.50
CA ILE A 339 -5.07 27.48 27.48
C ILE A 339 -3.73 27.18 28.19
N HIS A 340 -3.47 25.91 28.52
CA HIS A 340 -2.22 25.50 29.18
C HIS A 340 -1.00 25.54 28.22
N ILE A 341 -1.21 25.36 26.92
CA ILE A 341 -0.13 25.46 25.93
C ILE A 341 0.24 26.93 25.65
N SER A 342 -0.72 27.82 25.72
CA SER A 342 -0.52 29.26 25.45
C SER A 342 -0.04 30.06 26.65
N GLU A 343 -0.14 29.56 27.88
CA GLU A 343 0.46 30.21 29.03
C GLU A 343 1.94 29.85 29.18
N PRO A 344 2.84 30.83 29.32
CA PRO A 344 4.22 30.56 29.64
C PRO A 344 4.29 29.81 30.98
N THR A 345 4.93 28.66 30.98
CA THR A 345 5.20 27.91 32.21
C THR A 345 5.86 28.84 33.21
N ARG A 346 5.22 29.05 34.37
CA ARG A 346 5.84 29.81 35.46
C ARG A 346 7.22 29.24 35.76
N PRO A 347 8.26 30.08 35.88
CA PRO A 347 9.54 29.59 36.31
C PRO A 347 9.37 28.82 37.62
N ARG A 348 9.81 27.60 37.69
CA ARG A 348 9.89 26.87 38.95
C ARG A 348 10.94 27.61 39.80
N SER A 349 10.48 28.25 40.88
CA SER A 349 11.34 28.83 41.92
C SER A 349 12.16 27.78 42.61
#